data_718545d37f63d1744de483e083ed8923
#
_entry.id   718545d37f63d1744de483e083ed8923
#
_cell.length_a   1.000
_cell.length_b   1.000
_cell.length_c   1.000
_cell.angle_alpha   90.00
_cell.angle_beta   90.00
_cell.angle_gamma   90.00
#
_symmetry.space_group_name_H-M   'P 1'
#
loop_
_entity.id
_entity.type
_entity.pdbx_description
1 polymer ?
#
loop_
_entity_poly.entity_id
_entity_poly.type
_entity_poly.pdbx_seq_one_letter_code
_entity_poly.pdbx_strand_id
1 'polypeptide(L)'
;LYTEQTQPWAVAKESASQKAGLEVGDQIISINGKKTRTWDDVTLTLTLADNEKAQTLVVETESGKEKEIKIKPLKVKDEEGNVSYAYGMGLDSTKYHGIKNAFSYATSKFGSTFNSMIVTIKALVTGDIGLSALSGPVGIYTIVGQQSKAGLEGLLYLLAYLSINVGFINLIPFPAFDGYRALIIIIERVTKKKVNAKVDAIINNIGLLLLFALMIFITAKDILRLF
;
A
#
# COMPACT_ATOMS: atom_id res chain seq x y z
N LEU A 1 10.15 16.76 8.78
CA LEU A 1 8.97 15.88 8.89
C LEU A 1 8.00 16.24 7.78
N TYR A 2 7.82 15.30 6.85
CA TYR A 2 6.88 15.44 5.74
C TYR A 2 5.50 15.02 6.23
N THR A 3 4.48 15.82 5.98
CA THR A 3 3.10 15.33 5.99
C THR A 3 2.72 15.09 4.54
N GLU A 4 2.57 13.84 4.14
CA GLU A 4 1.94 13.50 2.88
C GLU A 4 0.45 13.80 3.03
N GLN A 5 0.03 14.97 2.58
CA GLN A 5 -1.38 15.29 2.43
C GLN A 5 -1.89 14.68 1.12
N THR A 6 -3.18 14.49 1.02
CA THR A 6 -3.83 14.04 -0.20
C THR A 6 -3.98 15.16 -1.24
N GLN A 7 -3.17 16.22 -1.12
CA GLN A 7 -3.19 17.37 -2.02
C GLN A 7 -2.21 17.17 -3.17
N PRO A 8 -2.63 17.29 -4.43
CA PRO A 8 -1.71 17.37 -5.54
C PRO A 8 -1.00 18.72 -5.54
N TRP A 9 0.33 18.75 -5.53
CA TRP A 9 1.11 19.98 -5.68
C TRP A 9 1.24 20.40 -7.15
N ALA A 10 1.08 19.44 -8.07
CA ALA A 10 1.13 19.68 -9.50
C ALA A 10 -0.02 18.95 -10.20
N VAL A 11 -0.74 19.68 -11.00
CA VAL A 11 -1.69 19.15 -11.98
C VAL A 11 -1.09 19.45 -13.35
N ALA A 12 -0.69 18.38 -14.05
CA ALA A 12 -0.05 18.55 -15.35
C ALA A 12 -1.02 19.17 -16.36
N LYS A 13 -0.49 20.08 -17.19
CA LYS A 13 -1.29 20.70 -18.26
C LYS A 13 -1.84 19.64 -19.20
N GLU A 14 -3.08 19.83 -19.63
CA GLU A 14 -3.83 18.90 -20.50
C GLU A 14 -4.03 17.48 -19.94
N SER A 15 -3.73 17.29 -18.66
CA SER A 15 -3.93 16.01 -17.97
C SER A 15 -5.41 15.67 -17.74
N ALA A 16 -5.65 14.40 -17.40
CA ALA A 16 -6.98 13.95 -16.98
C ALA A 16 -7.50 14.73 -15.77
N SER A 17 -6.62 15.01 -14.81
CA SER A 17 -6.96 15.74 -13.58
C SER A 17 -7.35 17.19 -13.85
N GLN A 18 -6.58 17.90 -14.70
CA GLN A 18 -6.90 19.27 -15.09
C GLN A 18 -8.24 19.36 -15.85
N LYS A 19 -8.46 18.44 -16.81
CA LYS A 19 -9.72 18.40 -17.59
C LYS A 19 -10.94 18.10 -16.71
N ALA A 20 -10.75 17.35 -15.62
CA ALA A 20 -11.79 17.09 -14.64
C ALA A 20 -12.03 18.22 -13.65
N GLY A 21 -11.20 19.28 -13.68
CA GLY A 21 -11.32 20.43 -12.80
C GLY A 21 -10.66 20.26 -11.43
N LEU A 22 -9.67 19.36 -11.32
CA LEU A 22 -8.81 19.29 -10.13
C LEU A 22 -7.79 20.41 -10.19
N GLU A 23 -7.65 21.16 -9.10
CA GLU A 23 -6.73 22.27 -8.97
C GLU A 23 -5.64 22.00 -7.94
N VAL A 24 -4.52 22.71 -8.06
CA VAL A 24 -3.47 22.66 -7.04
C VAL A 24 -4.02 23.26 -5.74
N GLY A 25 -3.83 22.55 -4.62
CA GLY A 25 -4.39 22.95 -3.32
C GLY A 25 -5.70 22.24 -2.97
N ASP A 26 -6.40 21.61 -3.92
CA ASP A 26 -7.54 20.75 -3.62
C ASP A 26 -7.08 19.54 -2.80
N GLN A 27 -7.81 19.15 -1.76
CA GLN A 27 -7.53 17.97 -0.95
C GLN A 27 -8.42 16.80 -1.36
N ILE A 28 -7.85 15.69 -1.77
CA ILE A 28 -8.62 14.48 -2.14
C ILE A 28 -9.08 13.78 -0.85
N ILE A 29 -10.38 13.78 -0.58
CA ILE A 29 -11.00 13.19 0.62
C ILE A 29 -11.35 11.73 0.41
N SER A 30 -11.88 11.40 -0.77
CA SER A 30 -12.24 10.02 -1.09
C SER A 30 -12.17 9.74 -2.60
N ILE A 31 -11.99 8.47 -2.95
CA ILE A 31 -12.01 7.96 -4.31
C ILE A 31 -12.96 6.76 -4.36
N ASN A 32 -13.97 6.83 -5.23
CA ASN A 32 -15.01 5.80 -5.36
C ASN A 32 -15.65 5.43 -4.01
N GLY A 33 -15.89 6.43 -3.14
CA GLY A 33 -16.46 6.26 -1.81
C GLY A 33 -15.49 5.71 -0.75
N LYS A 34 -14.24 5.40 -1.12
CA LYS A 34 -13.19 5.01 -0.17
C LYS A 34 -12.44 6.23 0.32
N LYS A 35 -12.39 6.43 1.64
CA LYS A 35 -11.69 7.55 2.26
C LYS A 35 -10.18 7.45 2.05
N THR A 36 -9.55 8.57 1.66
CA THR A 36 -8.11 8.72 1.50
C THR A 36 -7.55 9.57 2.64
N ARG A 37 -6.45 9.12 3.26
CA ARG A 37 -5.78 9.81 4.39
C ARG A 37 -4.40 10.29 4.03
N THR A 38 -3.75 9.55 3.12
CA THR A 38 -2.39 9.83 2.64
C THR A 38 -2.35 9.67 1.13
N TRP A 39 -1.27 10.15 0.52
CA TRP A 39 -1.04 9.96 -0.91
C TRP A 39 -0.91 8.49 -1.31
N ASP A 40 -0.45 7.63 -0.40
CA ASP A 40 -0.42 6.17 -0.64
C ASP A 40 -1.81 5.59 -0.86
N ASP A 41 -2.81 6.05 -0.06
CA ASP A 41 -4.21 5.64 -0.25
C ASP A 41 -4.72 6.07 -1.63
N VAL A 42 -4.38 7.30 -2.06
CA VAL A 42 -4.74 7.82 -3.39
C VAL A 42 -4.11 6.95 -4.49
N THR A 43 -2.80 6.75 -4.42
CA THR A 43 -2.04 5.98 -5.42
C THR A 43 -2.53 4.55 -5.50
N LEU A 44 -2.67 3.87 -4.36
CA LEU A 44 -3.13 2.48 -4.31
C LEU A 44 -4.55 2.35 -4.87
N THR A 45 -5.46 3.24 -4.46
CA THR A 45 -6.85 3.17 -4.92
C THR A 45 -6.96 3.40 -6.43
N LEU A 46 -6.18 4.34 -6.99
CA LEU A 46 -6.15 4.60 -8.42
C LEU A 46 -5.45 3.48 -9.21
N THR A 47 -4.40 2.88 -8.65
CA THR A 47 -3.69 1.75 -9.28
C THR A 47 -4.57 0.51 -9.42
N LEU A 48 -5.42 0.26 -8.42
CA LEU A 48 -6.34 -0.88 -8.39
C LEU A 48 -7.69 -0.59 -9.06
N ALA A 49 -7.90 0.65 -9.52
CA ALA A 49 -9.12 1.04 -10.17
C ALA A 49 -9.19 0.51 -11.61
N ASP A 50 -10.41 0.32 -12.09
CA ASP A 50 -10.66 0.02 -13.51
C ASP A 50 -10.31 1.24 -14.37
N ASN A 51 -9.18 1.17 -15.06
CA ASN A 51 -8.67 2.28 -15.87
C ASN A 51 -9.54 2.61 -17.10
N GLU A 52 -10.47 1.75 -17.46
CA GLU A 52 -11.40 2.02 -18.56
C GLU A 52 -12.60 2.86 -18.11
N LYS A 53 -12.87 2.91 -16.80
CA LYS A 53 -13.95 3.67 -16.20
C LYS A 53 -13.45 4.98 -15.59
N ALA A 54 -14.37 5.96 -15.52
CA ALA A 54 -14.10 7.19 -14.78
C ALA A 54 -14.13 6.90 -13.27
N GLN A 55 -13.16 7.45 -12.56
CA GLN A 55 -13.08 7.37 -11.10
C GLN A 55 -13.73 8.61 -10.49
N THR A 56 -14.56 8.43 -9.50
CA THR A 56 -15.24 9.52 -8.78
C THR A 56 -14.39 9.93 -7.59
N LEU A 57 -13.91 11.17 -7.58
CA LEU A 57 -13.16 11.77 -6.49
C LEU A 57 -14.03 12.81 -5.77
N VAL A 58 -14.04 12.77 -4.45
CA VAL A 58 -14.53 13.88 -3.64
C VAL A 58 -13.32 14.66 -3.15
N VAL A 59 -13.29 15.94 -3.48
CA VAL A 59 -12.19 16.83 -3.11
C VAL A 59 -12.71 18.02 -2.32
N GLU A 60 -11.93 18.48 -1.35
CA GLU A 60 -12.15 19.72 -0.62
C GLU A 60 -11.25 20.79 -1.23
N THR A 61 -11.86 21.88 -1.67
CA THR A 61 -11.15 23.04 -2.24
C THR A 61 -10.47 23.86 -1.14
N GLU A 62 -9.52 24.74 -1.48
CA GLU A 62 -8.92 25.69 -0.54
C GLU A 62 -9.95 26.54 0.23
N SER A 63 -11.12 26.75 -0.35
CA SER A 63 -12.23 27.48 0.30
C SER A 63 -13.04 26.63 1.29
N GLY A 64 -12.67 25.35 1.50
CA GLY A 64 -13.37 24.43 2.39
C GLY A 64 -14.68 23.85 1.82
N LYS A 65 -14.90 23.98 0.50
CA LYS A 65 -16.07 23.40 -0.17
C LYS A 65 -15.73 22.05 -0.76
N GLU A 66 -16.58 21.08 -0.50
CA GLU A 66 -16.48 19.78 -1.16
C GLU A 66 -17.07 19.85 -2.58
N LYS A 67 -16.37 19.24 -3.53
CA LYS A 67 -16.87 19.02 -4.89
C LYS A 67 -16.61 17.57 -5.32
N GLU A 68 -17.52 17.02 -6.09
CA GLU A 68 -17.36 15.73 -6.74
C GLU A 68 -16.84 15.93 -8.15
N ILE A 69 -15.76 15.24 -8.52
CA ILE A 69 -15.18 15.27 -9.86
C ILE A 69 -15.02 13.84 -10.39
N LYS A 70 -15.15 13.67 -11.70
CA LYS A 70 -14.96 12.38 -12.37
C LYS A 70 -13.74 12.45 -13.26
N ILE A 71 -12.76 11.61 -12.98
CA ILE A 71 -11.50 11.58 -13.72
C ILE A 71 -11.35 10.23 -14.42
N LYS A 72 -11.13 10.26 -15.73
CA LYS A 72 -10.73 9.09 -16.50
C LYS A 72 -9.25 9.22 -16.85
N PRO A 73 -8.39 8.21 -16.53
CA PRO A 73 -6.98 8.31 -16.84
C PRO A 73 -6.72 8.37 -18.33
N LEU A 74 -5.64 9.02 -18.72
CA LEU A 74 -5.16 9.04 -20.10
C LEU A 74 -4.26 7.82 -20.33
N LYS A 75 -4.47 7.15 -21.46
CA LYS A 75 -3.60 6.07 -21.90
C LYS A 75 -2.31 6.67 -22.47
N VAL A 76 -1.19 6.38 -21.84
CA VAL A 76 0.13 6.86 -22.25
C VAL A 76 0.97 5.65 -22.67
N LYS A 77 1.70 5.80 -23.78
CA LYS A 77 2.68 4.80 -24.21
C LYS A 77 4.06 5.34 -23.90
N ASP A 78 4.91 4.49 -23.31
CA ASP A 78 6.33 4.80 -23.15
C ASP A 78 7.11 4.59 -24.47
N GLU A 79 8.41 4.91 -24.46
CA GLU A 79 9.30 4.76 -25.62
C GLU A 79 9.45 3.29 -26.06
N GLU A 80 9.20 2.33 -25.17
CA GLU A 80 9.26 0.89 -25.42
C GLU A 80 7.91 0.32 -25.90
N GLY A 81 6.86 1.17 -25.98
CA GLY A 81 5.52 0.81 -26.44
C GLY A 81 4.61 0.22 -25.35
N ASN A 82 5.08 0.16 -24.09
CA ASN A 82 4.25 -0.29 -22.97
C ASN A 82 3.15 0.72 -22.69
N VAL A 83 1.97 0.22 -22.39
CA VAL A 83 0.81 1.05 -22.10
C VAL A 83 0.71 1.27 -20.59
N SER A 84 0.71 2.53 -20.19
CA SER A 84 0.43 2.97 -18.83
C SER A 84 -0.76 3.92 -18.79
N TYR A 85 -1.33 4.12 -17.60
CA TYR A 85 -2.46 5.01 -17.38
C TYR A 85 -2.04 6.13 -16.43
N ALA A 86 -2.18 7.37 -16.87
CA ALA A 86 -1.76 8.55 -16.15
C ALA A 86 -2.94 9.45 -15.81
N TYR A 87 -3.04 9.84 -14.55
CA TYR A 87 -4.01 10.83 -14.06
C TYR A 87 -3.46 12.25 -14.17
N GLY A 88 -2.13 12.41 -14.13
CA GLY A 88 -1.46 13.71 -14.29
C GLY A 88 -1.54 14.59 -13.06
N MET A 89 -1.51 13.99 -11.89
CA MET A 89 -1.39 14.68 -10.60
C MET A 89 -0.14 14.18 -9.86
N GLY A 90 0.52 15.06 -9.14
CA GLY A 90 1.72 14.78 -8.34
C GLY A 90 1.52 15.11 -6.87
N LEU A 91 2.34 14.50 -6.02
CA LEU A 91 2.34 14.69 -4.57
C LEU A 91 2.84 16.10 -4.18
N ASP A 92 2.19 16.73 -3.22
CA ASP A 92 2.76 17.89 -2.53
C ASP A 92 3.81 17.43 -1.52
N SER A 93 5.02 17.96 -1.66
CA SER A 93 6.15 17.71 -0.76
C SER A 93 6.30 18.81 0.31
N THR A 94 5.26 19.55 0.62
CA THR A 94 5.31 20.62 1.64
C THR A 94 5.70 20.04 3.01
N LYS A 95 6.78 20.59 3.58
CA LYS A 95 7.31 20.16 4.88
C LYS A 95 6.57 20.87 6.01
N TYR A 96 5.92 20.12 6.86
CA TYR A 96 5.32 20.64 8.09
C TYR A 96 6.22 20.34 9.27
N HIS A 97 6.46 21.33 10.14
CA HIS A 97 7.31 21.23 11.30
C HIS A 97 6.48 21.13 12.59
N GLY A 98 7.08 20.52 13.61
CA GLY A 98 6.53 20.42 14.96
C GLY A 98 6.03 19.03 15.35
N ILE A 99 6.08 18.76 16.66
CA ILE A 99 5.77 17.44 17.24
C ILE A 99 4.32 17.02 16.97
N LYS A 100 3.37 17.97 17.02
CA LYS A 100 1.95 17.69 16.77
C LYS A 100 1.73 17.20 15.33
N ASN A 101 2.35 17.85 14.35
CA ASN A 101 2.26 17.46 12.95
C ASN A 101 2.96 16.12 12.70
N ALA A 102 4.11 15.89 13.35
CA ALA A 102 4.82 14.62 13.30
C ALA A 102 3.97 13.45 13.81
N PHE A 103 3.30 13.64 14.96
CA PHE A 103 2.43 12.61 15.52
C PHE A 103 1.19 12.35 14.66
N SER A 104 0.55 13.41 14.15
CA SER A 104 -0.59 13.31 13.23
C SER A 104 -0.20 12.56 11.96
N TYR A 105 0.96 12.90 11.37
CA TYR A 105 1.49 12.19 10.22
C TYR A 105 1.77 10.72 10.50
N ALA A 106 2.47 10.42 11.60
CA ALA A 106 2.82 9.04 11.95
C ALA A 106 1.58 8.16 12.14
N THR A 107 0.53 8.67 12.81
CA THR A 107 -0.74 7.94 13.00
C THR A 107 -1.50 7.76 11.69
N SER A 108 -1.55 8.78 10.84
CA SER A 108 -2.18 8.70 9.52
C SER A 108 -1.43 7.72 8.60
N LYS A 109 -0.10 7.80 8.59
CA LYS A 109 0.75 6.92 7.78
C LYS A 109 0.66 5.47 8.25
N PHE A 110 0.67 5.23 9.56
CA PHE A 110 0.45 3.90 10.13
C PHE A 110 -0.90 3.31 9.67
N GLY A 111 -1.99 4.09 9.86
CA GLY A 111 -3.32 3.64 9.46
C GLY A 111 -3.46 3.40 7.96
N SER A 112 -2.85 4.25 7.13
CA SER A 112 -2.82 4.10 5.67
C SER A 112 -2.02 2.87 5.25
N THR A 113 -0.81 2.68 5.80
CA THR A 113 0.01 1.51 5.53
C THR A 113 -0.71 0.21 5.91
N PHE A 114 -1.34 0.18 7.07
CA PHE A 114 -2.11 -0.98 7.53
C PHE A 114 -3.31 -1.29 6.60
N ASN A 115 -4.06 -0.26 6.21
CA ASN A 115 -5.16 -0.39 5.26
C ASN A 115 -4.67 -0.87 3.88
N SER A 116 -3.54 -0.34 3.40
CA SER A 116 -2.93 -0.74 2.13
C SER A 116 -2.58 -2.22 2.11
N MET A 117 -2.10 -2.77 3.22
CA MET A 117 -1.81 -4.21 3.34
C MET A 117 -3.07 -5.06 3.24
N ILE A 118 -4.16 -4.66 3.92
CA ILE A 118 -5.45 -5.37 3.82
C ILE A 118 -5.94 -5.36 2.38
N VAL A 119 -5.89 -4.20 1.71
CA VAL A 119 -6.32 -4.05 0.32
C VAL A 119 -5.46 -4.88 -0.62
N THR A 120 -4.13 -4.87 -0.42
CA THR A 120 -3.17 -5.65 -1.22
C THR A 120 -3.39 -7.16 -1.06
N ILE A 121 -3.57 -7.65 0.16
CA ILE A 121 -3.87 -9.07 0.39
C ILE A 121 -5.21 -9.44 -0.26
N LYS A 122 -6.23 -8.59 -0.12
CA LYS A 122 -7.51 -8.82 -0.78
C LYS A 122 -7.34 -8.90 -2.29
N ALA A 123 -6.65 -7.94 -2.90
CA ALA A 123 -6.40 -7.91 -4.34
C ALA A 123 -5.58 -9.13 -4.84
N LEU A 124 -4.67 -9.63 -4.00
CA LEU A 124 -3.90 -10.84 -4.29
C LEU A 124 -4.79 -12.11 -4.26
N VAL A 125 -5.69 -12.21 -3.27
CA VAL A 125 -6.61 -13.34 -3.11
C VAL A 125 -7.70 -13.32 -4.19
N THR A 126 -8.20 -12.15 -4.58
CA THR A 126 -9.19 -11.99 -5.66
C THR A 126 -8.58 -12.13 -7.06
N GLY A 127 -7.25 -12.09 -7.17
CA GLY A 127 -6.54 -12.15 -8.45
C GLY A 127 -6.46 -10.84 -9.20
N ASP A 128 -6.88 -9.72 -8.60
CA ASP A 128 -6.80 -8.37 -9.18
C ASP A 128 -5.33 -7.95 -9.38
N ILE A 129 -4.43 -8.47 -8.54
CA ILE A 129 -2.98 -8.36 -8.71
C ILE A 129 -2.35 -9.75 -8.70
N GLY A 130 -1.37 -9.95 -9.59
CA GLY A 130 -0.65 -11.22 -9.65
C GLY A 130 0.46 -11.32 -8.60
N LEU A 131 0.93 -12.56 -8.36
CA LEU A 131 2.13 -12.82 -7.54
C LEU A 131 3.38 -12.08 -8.05
N SER A 132 3.33 -11.61 -9.30
CA SER A 132 4.37 -10.78 -9.90
C SER A 132 4.54 -9.42 -9.21
N ALA A 133 3.53 -8.91 -8.52
CA ALA A 133 3.61 -7.66 -7.76
C ALA A 133 4.36 -7.82 -6.42
N LEU A 134 4.57 -9.05 -5.94
CA LEU A 134 5.32 -9.30 -4.72
C LEU A 134 6.81 -9.18 -4.98
N SER A 135 7.50 -8.47 -4.09
CA SER A 135 8.96 -8.37 -4.05
C SER A 135 9.51 -9.35 -3.01
N GLY A 136 10.52 -10.09 -3.40
CA GLY A 136 11.26 -10.97 -2.51
C GLY A 136 12.53 -10.29 -1.94
N PRO A 137 13.45 -11.09 -1.37
CA PRO A 137 14.68 -10.57 -0.77
C PRO A 137 15.52 -9.72 -1.71
N VAL A 138 15.57 -10.06 -3.00
CA VAL A 138 16.35 -9.32 -4.02
C VAL A 138 15.67 -7.98 -4.32
N GLY A 139 14.33 -7.95 -4.42
CA GLY A 139 13.58 -6.70 -4.58
C GLY A 139 13.72 -5.79 -3.36
N ILE A 140 13.71 -6.34 -2.14
CA ILE A 140 13.97 -5.56 -0.92
C ILE A 140 15.37 -4.95 -0.94
N TYR A 141 16.40 -5.69 -1.37
CA TYR A 141 17.76 -5.17 -1.50
C TYR A 141 17.82 -3.95 -2.41
N THR A 142 17.15 -3.97 -3.55
CA THR A 142 17.10 -2.82 -4.46
C THR A 142 16.41 -1.60 -3.83
N ILE A 143 15.31 -1.83 -3.08
CA ILE A 143 14.59 -0.77 -2.35
C ILE A 143 15.50 -0.17 -1.27
N VAL A 144 16.23 -0.99 -0.49
CA VAL A 144 17.21 -0.51 0.50
C VAL A 144 18.27 0.35 -0.17
N GLY A 145 18.81 -0.10 -1.32
CA GLY A 145 19.79 0.65 -2.10
C GLY A 145 19.27 2.01 -2.59
N GLN A 146 18.01 2.09 -2.98
CA GLN A 146 17.36 3.35 -3.38
C GLN A 146 17.15 4.27 -2.17
N GLN A 147 16.62 3.75 -1.07
CA GLN A 147 16.36 4.53 0.15
C GLN A 147 17.64 5.01 0.83
N SER A 148 18.76 4.27 0.70
CA SER A 148 20.05 4.71 1.22
C SER A 148 20.56 5.99 0.55
N LYS A 149 20.18 6.23 -0.72
CA LYS A 149 20.51 7.48 -1.42
C LYS A 149 19.78 8.70 -0.85
N ALA A 150 18.63 8.49 -0.20
CA ALA A 150 17.91 9.53 0.54
C ALA A 150 18.48 9.79 1.95
N GLY A 151 19.59 9.11 2.30
CA GLY A 151 20.27 9.26 3.57
C GLY A 151 19.56 8.58 4.74
N LEU A 152 19.88 9.05 5.95
CA LEU A 152 19.36 8.45 7.19
C LEU A 152 17.83 8.53 7.27
N GLU A 153 17.21 9.60 6.77
CA GLU A 153 15.75 9.78 6.76
C GLU A 153 15.06 8.68 5.95
N GLY A 154 15.56 8.39 4.74
CA GLY A 154 15.03 7.31 3.90
C GLY A 154 15.16 5.93 4.55
N LEU A 155 16.30 5.66 5.20
CA LEU A 155 16.53 4.40 5.90
C LEU A 155 15.61 4.24 7.11
N LEU A 156 15.40 5.29 7.91
CA LEU A 156 14.47 5.25 9.06
C LEU A 156 13.02 5.07 8.61
N TYR A 157 12.64 5.73 7.52
CA TYR A 157 11.32 5.53 6.92
C TYR A 157 11.12 4.08 6.46
N LEU A 158 12.10 3.52 5.76
CA LEU A 158 12.05 2.13 5.32
C LEU A 158 12.00 1.15 6.49
N LEU A 159 12.78 1.40 7.55
CA LEU A 159 12.77 0.58 8.76
C LEU A 159 11.39 0.58 9.41
N ALA A 160 10.78 1.76 9.56
CA ALA A 160 9.42 1.89 10.10
C ALA A 160 8.40 1.16 9.22
N TYR A 161 8.47 1.33 7.90
CA TYR A 161 7.60 0.67 6.94
C TYR A 161 7.71 -0.86 7.02
N LEU A 162 8.94 -1.40 7.01
CA LEU A 162 9.18 -2.85 7.14
C LEU A 162 8.71 -3.38 8.49
N SER A 163 8.89 -2.62 9.59
CA SER A 163 8.41 -3.02 10.92
C SER A 163 6.89 -3.15 10.97
N ILE A 164 6.17 -2.20 10.35
CA ILE A 164 4.70 -2.27 10.24
C ILE A 164 4.29 -3.50 9.40
N ASN A 165 4.97 -3.76 8.28
CA ASN A 165 4.71 -4.90 7.41
C ASN A 165 4.88 -6.22 8.17
N VAL A 166 6.01 -6.41 8.86
CA VAL A 166 6.29 -7.62 9.65
C VAL A 166 5.25 -7.80 10.76
N GLY A 167 4.92 -6.72 11.48
CA GLY A 167 3.88 -6.75 12.51
C GLY A 167 2.51 -7.14 11.95
N PHE A 168 2.13 -6.58 10.81
CA PHE A 168 0.86 -6.90 10.14
C PHE A 168 0.80 -8.36 9.70
N ILE A 169 1.85 -8.86 9.02
CA ILE A 169 1.91 -10.26 8.57
C ILE A 169 1.81 -11.22 9.75
N ASN A 170 2.47 -10.91 10.86
CA ASN A 170 2.41 -11.72 12.08
C ASN A 170 1.02 -11.75 12.73
N LEU A 171 0.16 -10.77 12.47
CA LEU A 171 -1.24 -10.76 12.94
C LEU A 171 -2.16 -11.65 12.10
N ILE A 172 -1.74 -12.05 10.91
CA ILE A 172 -2.56 -12.93 10.03
C ILE A 172 -2.71 -14.30 10.69
N PRO A 173 -3.93 -14.88 10.74
CA PRO A 173 -4.17 -16.20 11.31
C PRO A 173 -3.69 -17.34 10.36
N PHE A 174 -2.41 -17.29 10.00
CA PHE A 174 -1.77 -18.28 9.14
C PHE A 174 -0.75 -19.08 9.95
N PRO A 175 -0.69 -20.43 9.79
CA PRO A 175 0.30 -21.25 10.47
C PRO A 175 1.73 -20.72 10.28
N ALA A 176 2.54 -20.79 11.31
CA ALA A 176 3.88 -20.20 11.46
C ALA A 176 3.93 -18.74 11.91
N PHE A 177 2.79 -17.99 11.93
CA PHE A 177 2.72 -16.63 12.47
C PHE A 177 2.11 -16.57 13.88
N ASP A 178 2.36 -15.49 14.59
CA ASP A 178 1.82 -15.28 15.96
C ASP A 178 0.30 -15.19 15.97
N GLY A 179 -0.31 -14.64 14.91
CA GLY A 179 -1.76 -14.56 14.75
C GLY A 179 -2.45 -15.92 14.75
N TYR A 180 -1.83 -16.94 14.20
CA TYR A 180 -2.32 -18.32 14.30
C TYR A 180 -2.32 -18.80 15.74
N ARG A 181 -1.24 -18.57 16.51
CA ARG A 181 -1.17 -18.93 17.91
C ARG A 181 -2.22 -18.21 18.74
N ALA A 182 -2.41 -16.93 18.51
CA ALA A 182 -3.46 -16.15 19.17
C ALA A 182 -4.86 -16.72 18.84
N LEU A 183 -5.11 -17.10 17.58
CA LEU A 183 -6.35 -17.76 17.15
C LEU A 183 -6.59 -19.08 17.90
N ILE A 184 -5.56 -19.96 17.98
CA ILE A 184 -5.66 -21.24 18.70
C ILE A 184 -6.01 -21.01 20.16
N ILE A 185 -5.36 -20.06 20.85
CA ILE A 185 -5.65 -19.72 22.25
C ILE A 185 -7.10 -19.24 22.41
N ILE A 186 -7.59 -18.40 21.50
CA ILE A 186 -8.99 -17.93 21.51
C ILE A 186 -9.95 -19.11 21.35
N ILE A 187 -9.68 -20.01 20.38
CA ILE A 187 -10.51 -21.20 20.15
C ILE A 187 -10.55 -22.10 21.38
N GLU A 188 -9.40 -22.39 22.00
CA GLU A 188 -9.32 -23.19 23.21
C GLU A 188 -10.11 -22.54 24.38
N ARG A 189 -10.04 -21.22 24.52
CA ARG A 189 -10.76 -20.50 25.57
C ARG A 189 -12.28 -20.51 25.37
N VAL A 190 -12.73 -20.36 24.12
CA VAL A 190 -14.17 -20.37 23.77
C VAL A 190 -14.74 -21.77 23.85
N THR A 191 -14.04 -22.76 23.29
CA THR A 191 -14.51 -24.16 23.23
C THR A 191 -14.27 -24.92 24.53
N LYS A 192 -13.43 -24.39 25.45
CA LYS A 192 -12.94 -25.07 26.66
C LYS A 192 -12.27 -26.42 26.40
N LYS A 193 -11.81 -26.64 25.17
CA LYS A 193 -11.11 -27.87 24.74
C LYS A 193 -9.72 -27.48 24.24
N LYS A 194 -8.70 -28.27 24.66
CA LYS A 194 -7.34 -28.09 24.15
C LYS A 194 -7.19 -28.68 22.77
N VAL A 195 -6.53 -27.98 21.88
CA VAL A 195 -6.14 -28.49 20.57
C VAL A 195 -5.06 -29.57 20.75
N ASN A 196 -5.13 -30.62 19.95
CA ASN A 196 -4.12 -31.68 20.01
C ASN A 196 -2.76 -31.15 19.55
N ALA A 197 -1.78 -31.17 20.46
CA ALA A 197 -0.44 -30.62 20.21
C ALA A 197 0.27 -31.22 18.99
N LYS A 198 0.00 -32.51 18.64
CA LYS A 198 0.57 -33.16 17.45
C LYS A 198 -0.05 -32.56 16.17
N VAL A 199 -1.36 -32.36 16.17
CA VAL A 199 -2.09 -31.74 15.04
C VAL A 199 -1.64 -30.30 14.83
N ASP A 200 -1.56 -29.53 15.90
CA ASP A 200 -1.08 -28.14 15.88
C ASP A 200 0.34 -28.06 15.31
N ALA A 201 1.25 -28.91 15.78
CA ALA A 201 2.62 -28.95 15.27
C ALA A 201 2.69 -29.32 13.77
N ILE A 202 1.87 -30.26 13.31
CA ILE A 202 1.81 -30.63 11.89
C ILE A 202 1.32 -29.45 11.04
N ILE A 203 0.24 -28.78 11.44
CA ILE A 203 -0.32 -27.63 10.74
C ILE A 203 0.73 -26.52 10.66
N ASN A 204 1.40 -26.23 11.78
CA ASN A 204 2.43 -25.19 11.85
C ASN A 204 3.63 -25.51 10.93
N ASN A 205 4.09 -26.77 10.89
CA ASN A 205 5.17 -27.20 10.02
C ASN A 205 4.80 -27.13 8.53
N ILE A 206 3.56 -27.50 8.17
CA ILE A 206 3.06 -27.35 6.80
C ILE A 206 3.03 -25.87 6.40
N GLY A 207 2.53 -24.98 7.27
CA GLY A 207 2.53 -23.55 7.03
C GLY A 207 3.93 -22.98 6.82
N LEU A 208 4.89 -23.40 7.64
CA LEU A 208 6.29 -23.00 7.51
C LEU A 208 6.89 -23.48 6.17
N LEU A 209 6.64 -24.73 5.77
CA LEU A 209 7.06 -25.27 4.47
C LEU A 209 6.49 -24.48 3.30
N LEU A 210 5.22 -24.12 3.36
CA LEU A 210 4.57 -23.28 2.33
C LEU A 210 5.20 -21.90 2.23
N LEU A 211 5.53 -21.26 3.38
CA LEU A 211 6.23 -19.99 3.39
C LEU A 211 7.63 -20.08 2.77
N PHE A 212 8.39 -21.11 3.09
CA PHE A 212 9.70 -21.35 2.47
C PHE A 212 9.59 -21.58 0.96
N ALA A 213 8.64 -22.38 0.52
CA ALA A 213 8.39 -22.61 -0.90
C ALA A 213 8.02 -21.31 -1.63
N LEU A 214 7.14 -20.49 -1.04
CA LEU A 214 6.77 -19.19 -1.57
C LEU A 214 7.97 -18.26 -1.63
N MET A 215 8.79 -18.20 -0.58
CA MET A 215 9.99 -17.36 -0.53
C MET A 215 10.99 -17.75 -1.65
N ILE A 216 11.24 -19.04 -1.84
CA ILE A 216 12.11 -19.55 -2.91
C ILE A 216 11.55 -19.17 -4.28
N PHE A 217 10.24 -19.37 -4.49
CA PHE A 217 9.57 -19.01 -5.74
C PHE A 217 9.70 -17.52 -6.08
N ILE A 218 9.42 -16.63 -5.10
CA ILE A 218 9.52 -15.18 -5.30
C ILE A 218 10.98 -14.77 -5.54
N THR A 219 11.94 -15.34 -4.79
CA THR A 219 13.36 -15.06 -4.97
C THR A 219 13.84 -15.45 -6.36
N ALA A 220 13.47 -16.66 -6.83
CA ALA A 220 13.81 -17.11 -8.19
C ALA A 220 13.25 -16.16 -9.25
N LYS A 221 12.00 -15.74 -9.09
CA LYS A 221 11.34 -14.76 -9.98
C LYS A 221 12.05 -13.40 -9.97
N ASP A 222 12.45 -12.91 -8.78
CA ASP A 222 13.18 -11.63 -8.68
C ASP A 222 14.52 -11.70 -9.39
N ILE A 223 15.24 -12.82 -9.26
CA ILE A 223 16.52 -13.05 -9.97
C ILE A 223 16.29 -13.06 -11.49
N LEU A 224 15.27 -13.78 -11.97
CA LEU A 224 14.95 -13.84 -13.41
C LEU A 224 14.56 -12.48 -14.01
N ARG A 225 14.14 -11.53 -13.20
CA ARG A 225 13.84 -10.15 -13.64
C ARG A 225 15.08 -9.26 -13.80
N LEU A 226 16.24 -9.69 -13.30
CA LEU A 226 17.49 -8.95 -13.41
C LEU A 226 18.21 -9.25 -14.71
N PHE A 227 17.79 -10.29 -15.44
CA PHE A 227 18.32 -10.72 -16.74
C PHE A 227 17.30 -10.55 -17.86
#